data_473c0df57a08dc137f144199e2b6f284
#
_entry.id   473c0df57a08dc137f144199e2b6f284
#
_cell.length_a   1.000
_cell.length_b   1.000
_cell.length_c   1.000
_cell.angle_alpha   90.00
_cell.angle_beta   90.00
_cell.angle_gamma   90.00
#
_symmetry.space_group_name_H-M   'P 1'
#
loop_
_entity.id
_entity.type
_entity.pdbx_description
1 polymer ?
#
loop_
_entity_poly.entity_id
_entity_poly.type
_entity_poly.pdbx_seq_one_letter_code
_entity_poly.pdbx_strand_id
1 'polypeptide(L)'
;MDVPDRRIALVVNPSSGGGRAARLLPRVESVLHDRLRGSQLDVHRSEGYDHARRLCASAVAEGATDLLVMGGDGMAHLGINACAGTSTRLGVLPAGTGNDFVRGAKMPRTVTLATDAVVAGSTRTIDVSRVSGADLSSQWVGSVVSTGYDARVNQHTNTARLRLGALDYARVAITELARFSPLPYRIEVDGQPRELEAMIVAVANAGWFGGGMNICPAADVHDGELDVCIVHPLSRRMLAALLPTVFAGQHVRHPKVEVLRAKVVRVDGEGLLGMADGETLGDAPITVECAPGVLQVLSV
;
A
#
# COMPACT_ATOMS: atom_id res chain seq x y z
N MET A 1 25.52 -16.16 20.74
CA MET A 1 24.09 -16.39 20.56
C MET A 1 23.96 -17.05 19.20
N ASP A 2 23.47 -18.29 19.16
CA ASP A 2 23.18 -18.97 17.90
C ASP A 2 22.12 -18.15 17.17
N VAL A 3 22.48 -17.63 16.00
CA VAL A 3 21.52 -17.04 15.10
C VAL A 3 20.62 -18.17 14.63
N PRO A 4 19.31 -18.15 14.91
CA PRO A 4 18.44 -19.22 14.46
C PRO A 4 18.60 -19.38 12.95
N ASP A 5 18.56 -20.61 12.49
CA ASP A 5 18.70 -20.99 11.07
C ASP A 5 17.61 -20.28 10.26
N ARG A 6 17.96 -19.15 9.64
CA ARG A 6 17.02 -18.31 8.89
C ARG A 6 17.02 -18.74 7.42
N ARG A 7 15.84 -19.01 6.90
CA ARG A 7 15.60 -19.23 5.47
C ARG A 7 15.04 -17.96 4.87
N ILE A 8 15.87 -17.24 4.16
CA ILE A 8 15.56 -15.90 3.64
C ILE A 8 15.35 -16.01 2.13
N ALA A 9 14.16 -15.63 1.66
CA ALA A 9 13.88 -15.47 0.25
C ALA A 9 13.84 -13.97 -0.09
N LEU A 10 14.65 -13.53 -1.05
CA LEU A 10 14.67 -12.16 -1.56
C LEU A 10 14.09 -12.11 -2.97
N VAL A 11 12.89 -11.56 -3.13
CA VAL A 11 12.23 -11.37 -4.42
C VAL A 11 12.41 -9.91 -4.88
N VAL A 12 13.03 -9.74 -6.05
CA VAL A 12 13.40 -8.42 -6.57
C VAL A 12 12.67 -8.13 -7.86
N ASN A 13 12.09 -6.92 -7.97
CA ASN A 13 11.70 -6.38 -9.28
C ASN A 13 12.83 -5.48 -9.80
N PRO A 14 13.64 -5.96 -10.77
CA PRO A 14 14.83 -5.24 -11.24
C PRO A 14 14.52 -3.88 -11.88
N SER A 15 13.32 -3.71 -12.44
CA SER A 15 12.91 -2.48 -13.12
C SER A 15 12.40 -1.40 -12.17
N SER A 16 12.18 -1.72 -10.89
CA SER A 16 11.67 -0.76 -9.90
C SER A 16 12.58 0.46 -9.75
N GLY A 17 11.92 1.64 -9.62
CA GLY A 17 12.61 2.92 -9.50
C GLY A 17 13.51 3.25 -10.69
N GLY A 18 13.10 2.88 -11.91
CA GLY A 18 13.90 3.09 -13.13
C GLY A 18 15.22 2.28 -13.12
N GLY A 19 15.19 1.06 -12.59
CA GLY A 19 16.37 0.19 -12.48
C GLY A 19 17.20 0.42 -11.21
N ARG A 20 16.71 1.22 -10.26
CA ARG A 20 17.40 1.44 -8.98
C ARG A 20 17.53 0.14 -8.18
N ALA A 21 16.50 -0.72 -8.19
CA ALA A 21 16.55 -2.01 -7.53
C ALA A 21 17.69 -2.87 -8.06
N ALA A 22 17.81 -3.03 -9.38
CA ALA A 22 18.91 -3.80 -10.00
C ALA A 22 20.29 -3.27 -9.63
N ARG A 23 20.46 -1.95 -9.55
CA ARG A 23 21.75 -1.32 -9.20
C ARG A 23 22.15 -1.51 -7.74
N LEU A 24 21.17 -1.56 -6.82
CA LEU A 24 21.42 -1.72 -5.38
C LEU A 24 21.53 -3.17 -4.95
N LEU A 25 20.95 -4.10 -5.71
CA LEU A 25 20.89 -5.52 -5.37
C LEU A 25 22.24 -6.15 -5.02
N PRO A 26 23.35 -5.97 -5.80
CA PRO A 26 24.62 -6.60 -5.45
C PRO A 26 25.14 -6.20 -4.07
N ARG A 27 24.90 -4.95 -3.66
CA ARG A 27 25.28 -4.49 -2.32
C ARG A 27 24.41 -5.13 -1.23
N VAL A 28 23.10 -5.27 -1.47
CA VAL A 28 22.19 -5.96 -0.55
C VAL A 28 22.61 -7.39 -0.36
N GLU A 29 22.83 -8.13 -1.47
CA GLU A 29 23.28 -9.53 -1.46
C GLU A 29 24.57 -9.69 -0.65
N SER A 30 25.59 -8.84 -0.90
CA SER A 30 26.85 -8.86 -0.15
C SER A 30 26.65 -8.65 1.33
N VAL A 31 25.88 -7.63 1.74
CA VAL A 31 25.66 -7.34 3.17
C VAL A 31 24.92 -8.47 3.86
N LEU A 32 23.85 -9.02 3.24
CA LEU A 32 23.10 -10.13 3.80
C LEU A 32 23.98 -11.39 3.93
N HIS A 33 24.77 -11.72 2.90
CA HIS A 33 25.67 -12.86 2.93
C HIS A 33 26.75 -12.73 4.02
N ASP A 34 27.37 -11.55 4.14
CA ASP A 34 28.45 -11.32 5.10
C ASP A 34 27.97 -11.29 6.55
N ARG A 35 26.81 -10.71 6.79
CA ARG A 35 26.30 -10.46 8.16
C ARG A 35 25.34 -11.51 8.67
N LEU A 36 24.78 -12.36 7.81
CA LEU A 36 23.86 -13.46 8.16
C LEU A 36 24.48 -14.82 7.84
N ARG A 37 25.75 -14.99 8.21
CA ARG A 37 26.47 -16.26 8.02
C ARG A 37 25.73 -17.38 8.74
N GLY A 38 25.52 -18.50 8.03
CA GLY A 38 24.75 -19.65 8.54
C GLY A 38 23.25 -19.61 8.17
N SER A 39 22.75 -18.50 7.62
CA SER A 39 21.40 -18.45 7.06
C SER A 39 21.41 -18.83 5.58
N GLN A 40 20.34 -19.48 5.13
CA GLN A 40 20.11 -19.69 3.70
C GLN A 40 19.53 -18.41 3.09
N LEU A 41 20.13 -17.94 1.99
CA LEU A 41 19.66 -16.77 1.23
C LEU A 41 19.40 -17.18 -0.22
N ASP A 42 18.13 -17.16 -0.63
CA ASP A 42 17.70 -17.43 -2.00
C ASP A 42 17.25 -16.14 -2.66
N VAL A 43 17.88 -15.76 -3.77
CA VAL A 43 17.62 -14.49 -4.47
C VAL A 43 16.95 -14.75 -5.82
N HIS A 44 15.75 -14.19 -5.98
CA HIS A 44 14.90 -14.34 -7.16
C HIS A 44 14.67 -12.99 -7.84
N ARG A 45 14.96 -12.90 -9.15
CA ARG A 45 14.67 -11.73 -9.97
C ARG A 45 13.39 -11.97 -10.74
N SER A 46 12.40 -11.12 -10.55
CA SER A 46 11.12 -11.24 -11.25
C SER A 46 11.21 -10.67 -12.67
N GLU A 47 10.49 -11.28 -13.59
CA GLU A 47 10.33 -10.85 -14.99
C GLU A 47 9.06 -10.01 -15.19
N GLY A 48 8.19 -9.92 -14.16
CA GLY A 48 6.95 -9.18 -14.19
C GLY A 48 6.15 -9.41 -12.91
N TYR A 49 4.99 -8.76 -12.82
CA TYR A 49 4.15 -8.76 -11.61
C TYR A 49 3.68 -10.17 -11.22
N ASP A 50 3.08 -10.91 -12.16
CA ASP A 50 2.60 -12.27 -11.90
C ASP A 50 3.72 -13.25 -11.57
N HIS A 51 4.90 -13.07 -12.14
CA HIS A 51 6.07 -13.86 -11.77
C HIS A 51 6.51 -13.54 -10.34
N ALA A 52 6.59 -12.26 -9.96
CA ALA A 52 6.90 -11.84 -8.60
C ALA A 52 5.89 -12.41 -7.59
N ARG A 53 4.60 -12.38 -7.92
CA ARG A 53 3.52 -12.93 -7.09
C ARG A 53 3.73 -14.43 -6.81
N ARG A 54 4.02 -15.21 -7.85
CA ARG A 54 4.30 -16.65 -7.70
C ARG A 54 5.55 -16.89 -6.84
N LEU A 55 6.63 -16.14 -7.07
CA LEU A 55 7.87 -16.26 -6.29
C LEU A 55 7.63 -15.97 -4.81
N CYS A 56 6.89 -14.91 -4.47
CA CYS A 56 6.55 -14.61 -3.08
C CYS A 56 5.72 -15.74 -2.43
N ALA A 57 4.70 -16.22 -3.13
CA ALA A 57 3.85 -17.30 -2.63
C ALA A 57 4.63 -18.61 -2.46
N SER A 58 5.46 -19.01 -3.42
CA SER A 58 6.30 -20.20 -3.34
C SER A 58 7.28 -20.14 -2.16
N ALA A 59 7.94 -18.99 -1.98
CA ALA A 59 8.89 -18.80 -0.87
C ALA A 59 8.23 -19.07 0.50
N VAL A 60 7.03 -18.53 0.72
CA VAL A 60 6.28 -18.75 1.97
C VAL A 60 5.83 -20.20 2.09
N ALA A 61 5.31 -20.79 1.02
CA ALA A 61 4.87 -22.20 1.00
C ALA A 61 6.02 -23.20 1.26
N GLU A 62 7.23 -22.85 0.82
CA GLU A 62 8.47 -23.62 1.03
C GLU A 62 9.07 -23.40 2.43
N GLY A 63 8.43 -22.57 3.26
CA GLY A 63 8.79 -22.36 4.66
C GLY A 63 9.92 -21.35 4.87
N ALA A 64 9.99 -20.30 4.04
CA ALA A 64 10.86 -19.17 4.34
C ALA A 64 10.49 -18.55 5.70
N THR A 65 11.49 -18.30 6.53
CA THR A 65 11.30 -17.55 7.79
C THR A 65 11.13 -16.06 7.53
N ASP A 66 11.76 -15.59 6.44
CA ASP A 66 11.77 -14.20 6.03
C ASP A 66 11.54 -14.10 4.53
N LEU A 67 10.52 -13.37 4.13
CA LEU A 67 10.33 -12.94 2.76
C LEU A 67 10.77 -11.48 2.63
N LEU A 68 11.80 -11.23 1.85
CA LEU A 68 12.25 -9.89 1.52
C LEU A 68 11.74 -9.53 0.12
N VAL A 69 11.10 -8.38 -0.01
CA VAL A 69 10.67 -7.86 -1.30
C VAL A 69 11.43 -6.57 -1.62
N MET A 70 12.06 -6.49 -2.80
CA MET A 70 12.81 -5.31 -3.21
C MET A 70 12.14 -4.65 -4.40
N GLY A 71 11.55 -3.45 -4.16
CA GLY A 71 10.82 -2.72 -5.18
C GLY A 71 10.04 -1.53 -4.66
N GLY A 72 8.95 -1.20 -5.32
CA GLY A 72 7.98 -0.17 -4.89
C GLY A 72 6.74 -0.78 -4.24
N ASP A 73 5.65 -0.01 -4.23
CA ASP A 73 4.40 -0.37 -3.54
C ASP A 73 3.79 -1.67 -4.06
N GLY A 74 3.84 -1.95 -5.37
CA GLY A 74 3.40 -3.25 -5.91
C GLY A 74 4.17 -4.44 -5.36
N MET A 75 5.49 -4.32 -5.11
CA MET A 75 6.26 -5.40 -4.47
C MET A 75 5.90 -5.53 -2.99
N ALA A 76 5.68 -4.40 -2.29
CA ALA A 76 5.19 -4.41 -0.91
C ALA A 76 3.83 -5.11 -0.82
N HIS A 77 2.89 -4.78 -1.72
CA HIS A 77 1.58 -5.43 -1.83
C HIS A 77 1.69 -6.96 -2.01
N LEU A 78 2.56 -7.44 -2.91
CA LEU A 78 2.80 -8.87 -3.10
C LEU A 78 3.36 -9.55 -1.84
N GLY A 79 4.31 -8.90 -1.16
CA GLY A 79 4.87 -9.39 0.09
C GLY A 79 3.84 -9.46 1.21
N ILE A 80 2.98 -8.45 1.35
CA ILE A 80 1.88 -8.43 2.31
C ILE A 80 0.93 -9.60 2.06
N ASN A 81 0.50 -9.78 0.80
CA ASN A 81 -0.42 -10.85 0.43
C ASN A 81 0.17 -12.26 0.62
N ALA A 82 1.48 -12.41 0.54
CA ALA A 82 2.16 -13.68 0.80
C ALA A 82 2.34 -13.96 2.30
N CYS A 83 2.59 -12.93 3.13
CA CYS A 83 3.00 -13.10 4.52
C CYS A 83 1.86 -12.92 5.54
N ALA A 84 0.84 -12.09 5.24
CA ALA A 84 -0.23 -11.82 6.19
C ALA A 84 -0.96 -13.10 6.61
N GLY A 85 -1.15 -13.28 7.92
CA GLY A 85 -1.73 -14.49 8.50
C GLY A 85 -0.80 -15.71 8.54
N THR A 86 0.50 -15.55 8.22
CA THR A 86 1.51 -16.58 8.30
C THR A 86 2.57 -16.26 9.36
N SER A 87 3.48 -17.20 9.64
CA SER A 87 4.64 -16.98 10.51
C SER A 87 5.82 -16.33 9.78
N THR A 88 5.79 -16.21 8.47
CA THR A 88 6.85 -15.60 7.66
C THR A 88 6.90 -14.08 7.88
N ARG A 89 8.08 -13.57 8.23
CA ARG A 89 8.29 -12.13 8.45
C ARG A 89 8.54 -11.42 7.12
N LEU A 90 7.89 -10.29 6.92
CA LEU A 90 8.06 -9.47 5.73
C LEU A 90 9.14 -8.41 5.91
N GLY A 91 10.13 -8.38 5.04
CA GLY A 91 11.06 -7.27 4.91
C GLY A 91 10.83 -6.52 3.60
N VAL A 92 10.64 -5.19 3.66
CA VAL A 92 10.49 -4.37 2.46
C VAL A 92 11.73 -3.53 2.25
N LEU A 93 12.42 -3.74 1.12
CA LEU A 93 13.58 -2.95 0.68
C LEU A 93 13.09 -1.91 -0.36
N PRO A 94 12.86 -0.65 0.05
CA PRO A 94 12.14 0.33 -0.76
C PRO A 94 13.01 0.90 -1.88
N ALA A 95 12.84 0.37 -3.08
CA ALA A 95 13.55 0.81 -4.27
C ALA A 95 12.63 1.50 -5.31
N GLY A 96 11.35 1.65 -5.03
CA GLY A 96 10.37 2.35 -5.87
C GLY A 96 10.40 3.87 -5.72
N THR A 97 9.47 4.55 -6.40
CA THR A 97 9.30 6.01 -6.36
C THR A 97 8.35 6.47 -5.25
N GLY A 98 7.27 5.75 -4.96
CA GLY A 98 6.28 6.05 -3.94
C GLY A 98 6.71 5.56 -2.57
N ASN A 99 6.68 4.25 -2.40
CA ASN A 99 6.94 3.52 -1.15
C ASN A 99 6.02 3.99 -0.01
N ASP A 100 4.73 4.11 -0.33
CA ASP A 100 3.71 4.68 0.54
C ASP A 100 3.43 3.77 1.75
N PHE A 101 3.38 2.45 1.55
CA PHE A 101 3.28 1.48 2.64
C PHE A 101 4.42 1.63 3.65
N VAL A 102 5.66 1.71 3.17
CA VAL A 102 6.86 1.89 4.03
C VAL A 102 6.78 3.18 4.85
N ARG A 103 6.24 4.25 4.25
CA ARG A 103 6.02 5.53 4.94
C ARG A 103 4.96 5.42 6.03
N GLY A 104 3.79 4.89 5.69
CA GLY A 104 2.65 4.78 6.59
C GLY A 104 2.92 3.80 7.73
N ALA A 105 3.49 2.64 7.45
CA ALA A 105 3.89 1.66 8.45
C ALA A 105 5.16 2.06 9.25
N LYS A 106 5.70 3.27 9.04
CA LYS A 106 6.90 3.80 9.72
C LYS A 106 8.10 2.83 9.64
N MET A 107 8.25 2.17 8.49
CA MET A 107 9.37 1.26 8.21
C MET A 107 10.61 2.02 7.69
N PRO A 108 11.80 1.38 7.64
CA PRO A 108 13.01 1.99 7.11
C PRO A 108 12.86 2.48 5.67
N ARG A 109 13.07 3.77 5.43
CA ARG A 109 12.79 4.45 4.16
C ARG A 109 13.87 4.31 3.08
N THR A 110 14.98 3.67 3.38
CA THR A 110 16.07 3.43 2.41
C THR A 110 16.43 1.96 2.38
N VAL A 111 16.89 1.48 1.22
CA VAL A 111 17.33 0.10 1.06
C VAL A 111 18.40 -0.27 2.09
N THR A 112 19.33 0.65 2.39
CA THR A 112 20.41 0.41 3.37
C THR A 112 19.82 0.20 4.77
N LEU A 113 18.99 1.11 5.26
CA LEU A 113 18.38 0.99 6.60
C LEU A 113 17.47 -0.24 6.69
N ALA A 114 16.75 -0.57 5.61
CA ALA A 114 15.92 -1.77 5.55
C ALA A 114 16.78 -3.05 5.61
N THR A 115 17.93 -3.07 4.90
CA THR A 115 18.89 -4.18 4.99
C THR A 115 19.47 -4.32 6.40
N ASP A 116 19.79 -3.22 7.07
CA ASP A 116 20.24 -3.24 8.46
C ASP A 116 19.17 -3.79 9.41
N ALA A 117 17.90 -3.42 9.22
CA ALA A 117 16.77 -3.97 9.98
C ALA A 117 16.62 -5.48 9.77
N VAL A 118 16.78 -5.97 8.54
CA VAL A 118 16.79 -7.41 8.22
C VAL A 118 17.91 -8.12 8.96
N VAL A 119 19.11 -7.55 8.97
CA VAL A 119 20.28 -8.12 9.69
C VAL A 119 20.04 -8.12 11.19
N ALA A 120 19.48 -7.07 11.75
CA ALA A 120 19.14 -6.98 13.16
C ALA A 120 18.08 -8.02 13.56
N GLY A 121 17.21 -8.43 12.64
CA GLY A 121 16.16 -9.40 12.87
C GLY A 121 15.05 -8.92 13.78
N SER A 122 15.02 -7.63 14.10
CA SER A 122 13.97 -7.02 14.92
C SER A 122 12.64 -7.01 14.17
N THR A 123 11.55 -7.36 14.85
CA THR A 123 10.22 -7.47 14.26
C THR A 123 9.21 -6.61 14.98
N ARG A 124 8.23 -6.13 14.23
CA ARG A 124 6.98 -5.56 14.76
C ARG A 124 5.81 -6.29 14.13
N THR A 125 4.75 -6.43 14.88
CA THR A 125 3.48 -6.92 14.37
C THR A 125 2.60 -5.73 14.04
N ILE A 126 2.01 -5.73 12.85
CA ILE A 126 1.16 -4.64 12.36
C ILE A 126 -0.16 -5.16 11.85
N ASP A 127 -1.12 -4.27 11.81
CA ASP A 127 -2.43 -4.47 11.23
C ASP A 127 -2.35 -4.30 9.71
N VAL A 128 -3.24 -4.99 8.98
CA VAL A 128 -3.47 -4.75 7.55
C VAL A 128 -4.97 -4.85 7.26
N SER A 129 -5.42 -4.22 6.18
CA SER A 129 -6.80 -4.33 5.75
C SER A 129 -7.03 -5.65 5.01
N ARG A 130 -8.11 -6.34 5.32
CA ARG A 130 -8.66 -7.41 4.52
C ARG A 130 -9.75 -6.83 3.63
N VAL A 131 -9.60 -6.97 2.33
CA VAL A 131 -10.52 -6.39 1.33
C VAL A 131 -11.22 -7.49 0.58
N SER A 132 -12.53 -7.36 0.41
CA SER A 132 -13.38 -8.29 -0.35
C SER A 132 -14.48 -7.55 -1.10
N GLY A 133 -15.02 -8.17 -2.13
CA GLY A 133 -16.12 -7.64 -2.95
C GLY A 133 -16.86 -8.77 -3.66
N ALA A 134 -17.90 -8.43 -4.42
CA ALA A 134 -18.72 -9.44 -5.09
C ALA A 134 -17.92 -10.28 -6.10
N ASP A 135 -17.06 -9.62 -6.88
CA ASP A 135 -16.22 -10.25 -7.91
C ASP A 135 -14.73 -10.23 -7.51
N LEU A 136 -14.43 -9.81 -6.27
CA LEU A 136 -13.08 -9.70 -5.73
C LEU A 136 -12.82 -10.84 -4.76
N SER A 137 -11.87 -11.71 -5.08
CA SER A 137 -11.29 -12.63 -4.09
C SER A 137 -10.65 -11.84 -2.96
N SER A 138 -10.85 -12.29 -1.71
CA SER A 138 -10.28 -11.61 -0.55
C SER A 138 -8.78 -11.45 -0.68
N GLN A 139 -8.29 -10.22 -0.45
CA GLN A 139 -6.86 -9.88 -0.49
C GLN A 139 -6.48 -8.91 0.62
N TRP A 140 -5.19 -8.81 0.88
CA TRP A 140 -4.62 -7.93 1.88
C TRP A 140 -4.15 -6.61 1.28
N VAL A 141 -4.48 -5.50 1.93
CA VAL A 141 -4.07 -4.15 1.55
C VAL A 141 -3.36 -3.48 2.72
N GLY A 142 -2.14 -3.07 2.51
CA GLY A 142 -1.31 -2.46 3.57
C GLY A 142 -1.58 -0.97 3.77
N SER A 143 -1.95 -0.26 2.71
CA SER A 143 -2.05 1.20 2.73
C SER A 143 -3.49 1.69 2.72
N VAL A 144 -4.00 2.08 1.56
CA VAL A 144 -5.29 2.76 1.41
C VAL A 144 -6.12 2.08 0.33
N VAL A 145 -7.38 1.82 0.64
CA VAL A 145 -8.43 1.50 -0.34
C VAL A 145 -9.15 2.80 -0.65
N SER A 146 -9.22 3.18 -1.92
CA SER A 146 -9.86 4.41 -2.34
C SER A 146 -10.87 4.19 -3.44
N THR A 147 -11.91 5.03 -3.46
CA THR A 147 -12.96 5.04 -4.48
C THR A 147 -13.26 6.48 -4.90
N GLY A 148 -13.76 6.66 -6.12
CA GLY A 148 -14.15 7.98 -6.62
C GLY A 148 -13.09 8.62 -7.52
N TYR A 149 -12.76 9.89 -7.26
CA TYR A 149 -11.91 10.70 -8.12
C TYR A 149 -10.52 10.09 -8.35
N ASP A 150 -9.83 9.72 -7.28
CA ASP A 150 -8.48 9.18 -7.33
C ASP A 150 -8.41 7.80 -8.01
N ALA A 151 -9.42 6.95 -7.84
CA ALA A 151 -9.52 5.68 -8.54
C ALA A 151 -9.59 5.89 -10.07
N ARG A 152 -10.34 6.88 -10.54
CA ARG A 152 -10.41 7.25 -11.97
C ARG A 152 -9.08 7.80 -12.49
N VAL A 153 -8.39 8.63 -11.71
CA VAL A 153 -7.05 9.15 -12.07
C VAL A 153 -6.05 7.99 -12.22
N ASN A 154 -6.02 7.06 -11.26
CA ASN A 154 -5.14 5.91 -11.31
C ASN A 154 -5.44 4.99 -12.49
N GLN A 155 -6.70 4.74 -12.80
CA GLN A 155 -7.10 3.94 -13.96
C GLN A 155 -6.56 4.55 -15.28
N HIS A 156 -6.68 5.86 -15.47
CA HIS A 156 -6.18 6.53 -16.67
C HIS A 156 -4.65 6.54 -16.75
N THR A 157 -3.96 6.68 -15.62
CA THR A 157 -2.48 6.63 -15.59
C THR A 157 -1.95 5.22 -15.88
N ASN A 158 -2.61 4.18 -15.37
CA ASN A 158 -2.24 2.79 -15.62
C ASN A 158 -2.47 2.38 -17.08
N THR A 159 -3.59 2.81 -17.69
CA THR A 159 -3.90 2.51 -19.11
C THR A 159 -3.01 3.25 -20.09
N ALA A 160 -2.49 4.42 -19.75
CA ALA A 160 -1.66 5.23 -20.63
C ALA A 160 -0.22 4.68 -20.84
N ARG A 161 0.18 3.60 -20.16
CA ARG A 161 1.55 3.02 -20.17
C ARG A 161 2.67 4.06 -20.02
N LEU A 162 2.35 5.22 -19.46
CA LEU A 162 3.28 6.32 -19.32
C LEU A 162 4.10 6.10 -18.03
N ARG A 163 5.41 6.16 -18.16
CA ARG A 163 6.34 6.33 -17.03
C ARG A 163 6.21 7.77 -16.55
N LEU A 164 5.08 8.09 -15.91
CA LEU A 164 4.77 9.44 -15.48
C LEU A 164 5.58 9.75 -14.23
N GLY A 165 6.32 10.85 -14.27
CA GLY A 165 6.88 11.47 -13.08
C GLY A 165 5.77 12.17 -12.26
N ALA A 166 6.10 12.68 -11.07
CA ALA A 166 5.15 13.40 -10.21
C ALA A 166 4.41 14.55 -10.93
N LEU A 167 5.07 15.21 -11.90
CA LEU A 167 4.47 16.28 -12.71
C LEU A 167 3.38 15.78 -13.66
N ASP A 168 3.56 14.59 -14.21
CA ASP A 168 2.59 14.02 -15.15
C ASP A 168 1.37 13.47 -14.40
N TYR A 169 1.58 12.88 -13.22
CA TYR A 169 0.48 12.52 -12.32
C TYR A 169 -0.37 13.76 -11.97
N ALA A 170 0.28 14.87 -11.62
CA ALA A 170 -0.40 16.13 -11.34
C ALA A 170 -1.20 16.65 -12.56
N ARG A 171 -0.67 16.53 -13.78
CA ARG A 171 -1.38 16.91 -15.01
C ARG A 171 -2.62 16.05 -15.25
N VAL A 172 -2.52 14.74 -15.09
CA VAL A 172 -3.65 13.82 -15.24
C VAL A 172 -4.69 14.11 -14.15
N ALA A 173 -4.28 14.30 -12.91
CA ALA A 173 -5.16 14.66 -11.81
C ALA A 173 -5.91 15.99 -12.09
N ILE A 174 -5.24 17.00 -12.61
CA ILE A 174 -5.86 18.29 -13.00
C ILE A 174 -6.84 18.10 -14.17
N THR A 175 -6.49 17.27 -15.15
CA THR A 175 -7.36 17.02 -16.32
C THR A 175 -8.64 16.29 -15.91
N GLU A 176 -8.51 15.27 -15.07
CA GLU A 176 -9.65 14.52 -14.51
C GLU A 176 -10.48 15.40 -13.57
N LEU A 177 -9.83 16.30 -12.82
CA LEU A 177 -10.50 17.28 -11.97
C LEU A 177 -11.51 18.14 -12.74
N ALA A 178 -11.19 18.49 -14.00
CA ALA A 178 -12.08 19.30 -14.85
C ALA A 178 -13.39 18.56 -15.21
N ARG A 179 -13.40 17.24 -15.13
CA ARG A 179 -14.52 16.36 -15.52
C ARG A 179 -15.25 15.76 -14.32
N PHE A 180 -14.69 15.87 -13.13
CA PHE A 180 -15.18 15.18 -11.96
C PHE A 180 -16.40 15.89 -11.32
N SER A 181 -17.38 15.07 -10.95
CA SER A 181 -18.56 15.47 -10.16
C SER A 181 -18.66 14.55 -8.95
N PRO A 182 -19.27 15.01 -7.85
CA PRO A 182 -19.56 14.13 -6.71
C PRO A 182 -20.34 12.90 -7.17
N LEU A 183 -20.08 11.79 -6.52
CA LEU A 183 -20.77 10.51 -6.78
C LEU A 183 -21.65 10.16 -5.57
N PRO A 184 -22.80 9.50 -5.79
CA PRO A 184 -23.60 8.97 -4.71
C PRO A 184 -22.93 7.73 -4.11
N TYR A 185 -22.84 7.70 -2.79
CA TYR A 185 -22.29 6.61 -1.99
C TYR A 185 -23.33 6.09 -1.02
N ARG A 186 -23.35 4.79 -0.84
CA ARG A 186 -23.88 4.11 0.33
C ARG A 186 -22.69 3.51 1.06
N ILE A 187 -22.39 4.02 2.24
CA ILE A 187 -21.33 3.48 3.08
C ILE A 187 -21.94 2.89 4.34
N GLU A 188 -21.33 1.85 4.86
CA GLU A 188 -21.64 1.29 6.15
C GLU A 188 -20.37 1.31 6.99
N VAL A 189 -20.42 1.97 8.13
CA VAL A 189 -19.29 2.14 9.05
C VAL A 189 -19.66 1.43 10.34
N ASP A 190 -19.01 0.31 10.65
CA ASP A 190 -19.30 -0.55 11.80
C ASP A 190 -20.81 -0.87 11.95
N GLY A 191 -21.45 -1.26 10.85
CA GLY A 191 -22.87 -1.59 10.81
C GLY A 191 -23.83 -0.39 10.77
N GLN A 192 -23.31 0.84 10.74
CA GLN A 192 -24.13 2.05 10.64
C GLN A 192 -24.19 2.54 9.18
N PRO A 193 -25.36 2.42 8.52
CA PRO A 193 -25.49 2.83 7.12
C PRO A 193 -25.57 4.36 7.00
N ARG A 194 -24.95 4.89 5.94
CA ARG A 194 -24.99 6.31 5.57
C ARG A 194 -25.11 6.45 4.06
N GLU A 195 -26.01 7.32 3.61
CA GLU A 195 -26.08 7.75 2.22
C GLU A 195 -25.55 9.17 2.09
N LEU A 196 -24.64 9.41 1.17
CA LEU A 196 -24.02 10.71 0.98
C LEU A 196 -23.52 10.90 -0.44
N GLU A 197 -23.25 12.14 -0.80
CA GLU A 197 -22.45 12.46 -1.99
C GLU A 197 -21.02 12.78 -1.56
N ALA A 198 -20.03 12.20 -2.27
CA ALA A 198 -18.61 12.47 -2.02
C ALA A 198 -17.80 12.57 -3.31
N MET A 199 -16.69 13.29 -3.22
CA MET A 199 -15.64 13.31 -4.23
C MET A 199 -14.73 12.09 -4.10
N ILE A 200 -14.43 11.71 -2.87
CA ILE A 200 -13.54 10.60 -2.51
C ILE A 200 -14.05 9.97 -1.23
N VAL A 201 -14.02 8.65 -1.18
CA VAL A 201 -14.05 7.87 0.06
C VAL A 201 -12.80 7.01 0.06
N ALA A 202 -11.93 7.23 1.04
CA ALA A 202 -10.69 6.50 1.24
C ALA A 202 -10.70 5.81 2.61
N VAL A 203 -10.40 4.51 2.63
CA VAL A 203 -10.32 3.70 3.85
C VAL A 203 -8.87 3.29 4.03
N ALA A 204 -8.23 3.76 5.08
CA ALA A 204 -6.79 3.69 5.28
C ALA A 204 -6.43 2.83 6.50
N ASN A 205 -5.48 1.91 6.31
CA ASN A 205 -4.73 1.27 7.39
C ASN A 205 -3.43 2.05 7.67
N ALA A 206 -2.69 2.43 6.64
CA ALA A 206 -1.39 3.11 6.77
C ALA A 206 -1.37 4.54 6.17
N GLY A 207 -2.47 5.19 5.98
CA GLY A 207 -2.69 6.61 5.71
C GLY A 207 -2.04 7.23 4.46
N TRP A 208 -1.11 6.56 3.78
CA TRP A 208 -0.35 7.09 2.65
C TRP A 208 -0.68 6.33 1.35
N PHE A 209 -0.81 7.07 0.25
CA PHE A 209 -1.07 6.51 -1.07
C PHE A 209 -0.64 7.47 -2.20
N GLY A 210 -0.71 7.01 -3.46
CA GLY A 210 -0.56 7.86 -4.64
C GLY A 210 0.80 8.54 -4.77
N GLY A 211 1.87 7.94 -4.23
CA GLY A 211 3.23 8.45 -4.35
C GLY A 211 3.57 9.57 -3.37
N GLY A 212 2.99 9.58 -2.19
CA GLY A 212 3.33 10.50 -1.11
C GLY A 212 2.19 11.38 -0.59
N MET A 213 0.95 11.12 -0.99
CA MET A 213 -0.23 11.76 -0.41
C MET A 213 -0.57 11.11 0.93
N ASN A 214 -0.72 11.92 1.98
CA ASN A 214 -1.08 11.49 3.32
C ASN A 214 -2.56 11.76 3.57
N ILE A 215 -3.43 10.86 3.11
CA ILE A 215 -4.89 11.05 3.14
C ILE A 215 -5.47 10.89 4.53
N CYS A 216 -4.88 10.04 5.37
CA CYS A 216 -5.26 9.85 6.77
C CYS A 216 -4.02 10.03 7.66
N PRO A 217 -3.69 11.29 8.06
CA PRO A 217 -2.46 11.59 8.79
C PRO A 217 -2.37 10.97 10.19
N ALA A 218 -3.52 10.62 10.77
CA ALA A 218 -3.61 10.01 12.10
C ALA A 218 -3.60 8.47 12.08
N ALA A 219 -3.65 7.85 10.89
CA ALA A 219 -3.68 6.40 10.76
C ALA A 219 -2.49 5.72 11.44
N ASP A 220 -2.77 4.68 12.23
CA ASP A 220 -1.76 3.89 12.94
C ASP A 220 -2.00 2.40 12.72
N VAL A 221 -1.01 1.72 12.17
CA VAL A 221 -1.04 0.28 11.86
C VAL A 221 -0.98 -0.65 13.08
N HIS A 222 -1.21 -0.12 14.30
CA HIS A 222 -1.14 -0.89 15.56
C HIS A 222 -2.39 -0.74 16.44
N ASP A 223 -3.38 0.03 16.03
CA ASP A 223 -4.50 0.41 16.90
C ASP A 223 -5.78 -0.43 16.68
N GLY A 224 -5.76 -1.34 15.70
CA GLY A 224 -6.86 -2.24 15.38
C GLY A 224 -8.04 -1.55 14.70
N GLU A 225 -7.82 -0.38 14.10
CA GLU A 225 -8.86 0.42 13.44
C GLU A 225 -8.39 0.91 12.05
N LEU A 226 -9.34 1.36 11.26
CA LEU A 226 -9.15 2.00 9.97
C LEU A 226 -9.56 3.47 10.08
N ASP A 227 -8.87 4.34 9.37
CA ASP A 227 -9.28 5.73 9.19
C ASP A 227 -10.05 5.88 7.88
N VAL A 228 -11.24 6.46 7.93
CA VAL A 228 -12.11 6.69 6.77
C VAL A 228 -12.12 8.17 6.46
N CYS A 229 -11.47 8.57 5.37
CA CYS A 229 -11.49 9.95 4.89
C CYS A 229 -12.57 10.13 3.83
N ILE A 230 -13.52 11.02 4.08
CA ILE A 230 -14.61 11.37 3.18
C ILE A 230 -14.42 12.82 2.75
N VAL A 231 -14.22 13.05 1.45
CA VAL A 231 -14.19 14.39 0.87
C VAL A 231 -15.57 14.68 0.30
N HIS A 232 -16.34 15.51 1.00
CA HIS A 232 -17.68 15.92 0.60
C HIS A 232 -17.66 16.81 -0.66
N PRO A 233 -18.81 17.05 -1.32
CA PRO A 233 -18.88 17.83 -2.53
C PRO A 233 -18.18 19.19 -2.40
N LEU A 234 -17.24 19.43 -3.32
CA LEU A 234 -16.44 20.63 -3.43
C LEU A 234 -16.53 21.21 -4.84
N SER A 235 -16.39 22.52 -4.98
CA SER A 235 -16.16 23.12 -6.29
C SER A 235 -14.79 22.68 -6.84
N ARG A 236 -14.66 22.61 -8.16
CA ARG A 236 -13.39 22.23 -8.83
C ARG A 236 -12.22 23.11 -8.39
N ARG A 237 -12.45 24.42 -8.19
CA ARG A 237 -11.42 25.35 -7.70
C ARG A 237 -10.97 25.01 -6.29
N MET A 238 -11.91 24.64 -5.43
CA MET A 238 -11.62 24.28 -4.04
C MET A 238 -10.91 22.93 -3.96
N LEU A 239 -11.32 21.94 -4.75
CA LEU A 239 -10.64 20.66 -4.84
C LEU A 239 -9.20 20.82 -5.35
N ALA A 240 -8.96 21.66 -6.36
CA ALA A 240 -7.62 21.98 -6.85
C ALA A 240 -6.75 22.67 -5.78
N ALA A 241 -7.33 23.54 -4.95
CA ALA A 241 -6.63 24.18 -3.84
C ALA A 241 -6.35 23.21 -2.67
N LEU A 242 -7.24 22.22 -2.45
CA LEU A 242 -7.11 21.22 -1.40
C LEU A 242 -6.04 20.16 -1.71
N LEU A 243 -5.91 19.78 -3.00
CA LEU A 243 -5.06 18.68 -3.43
C LEU A 243 -3.59 18.79 -2.97
N PRO A 244 -2.89 19.94 -3.07
CA PRO A 244 -1.54 20.08 -2.56
C PRO A 244 -1.43 19.88 -1.04
N THR A 245 -2.48 20.19 -0.28
CA THR A 245 -2.48 20.11 1.18
C THR A 245 -2.55 18.65 1.67
N VAL A 246 -2.95 17.70 0.80
CA VAL A 246 -2.97 16.26 1.09
C VAL A 246 -1.56 15.74 1.34
N PHE A 247 -0.55 16.23 0.63
CA PHE A 247 0.83 15.79 0.83
C PHE A 247 1.37 16.13 2.23
N ALA A 248 0.86 17.20 2.83
CA ALA A 248 1.20 17.61 4.20
C ALA A 248 0.17 17.12 5.24
N GLY A 249 -0.87 16.38 4.83
CA GLY A 249 -1.94 15.94 5.71
C GLY A 249 -2.80 17.07 6.27
N GLN A 250 -2.76 18.27 5.67
CA GLN A 250 -3.48 19.44 6.20
C GLN A 250 -4.93 19.53 5.72
N HIS A 251 -5.29 18.80 4.67
CA HIS A 251 -6.64 18.75 4.11
C HIS A 251 -7.71 18.34 5.13
N VAL A 252 -7.36 17.51 6.12
CA VAL A 252 -8.28 17.06 7.18
C VAL A 252 -8.82 18.20 8.06
N ARG A 253 -8.22 19.40 7.98
CA ARG A 253 -8.71 20.61 8.68
C ARG A 253 -9.82 21.32 7.91
N HIS A 254 -10.06 20.94 6.66
CA HIS A 254 -11.07 21.57 5.84
C HIS A 254 -12.47 21.06 6.25
N PRO A 255 -13.49 21.94 6.42
CA PRO A 255 -14.83 21.55 6.94
C PRO A 255 -15.60 20.59 6.01
N LYS A 256 -15.15 20.40 4.77
CA LYS A 256 -15.70 19.43 3.81
C LYS A 256 -14.91 18.13 3.76
N VAL A 257 -13.96 17.94 4.66
CA VAL A 257 -13.25 16.67 4.84
C VAL A 257 -13.61 16.11 6.20
N GLU A 258 -14.20 14.95 6.20
CA GLU A 258 -14.58 14.21 7.38
C GLU A 258 -13.63 13.03 7.55
N VAL A 259 -13.16 12.79 8.77
CA VAL A 259 -12.37 11.59 9.09
C VAL A 259 -13.07 10.83 10.21
N LEU A 260 -13.32 9.55 9.99
CA LEU A 260 -13.97 8.64 10.93
C LEU A 260 -13.01 7.49 11.22
N ARG A 261 -13.22 6.81 12.35
CA ARG A 261 -12.54 5.56 12.69
C ARG A 261 -13.54 4.41 12.65
N ALA A 262 -13.09 3.25 12.17
CA ALA A 262 -13.91 2.06 12.03
C ALA A 262 -13.08 0.78 12.03
N LYS A 263 -13.72 -0.33 12.32
CA LYS A 263 -13.14 -1.67 12.14
C LYS A 263 -13.54 -2.30 10.83
N VAL A 264 -14.76 -2.02 10.38
CA VAL A 264 -15.32 -2.54 9.14
C VAL A 264 -16.00 -1.43 8.38
N VAL A 265 -15.65 -1.28 7.11
CA VAL A 265 -16.26 -0.30 6.20
C VAL A 265 -16.71 -1.00 4.95
N ARG A 266 -18.00 -0.86 4.60
CA ARG A 266 -18.53 -1.26 3.30
C ARG A 266 -18.79 -0.01 2.47
N VAL A 267 -18.28 0.01 1.26
CA VAL A 267 -18.50 1.08 0.28
C VAL A 267 -19.28 0.51 -0.88
N ASP A 268 -20.41 1.13 -1.20
CA ASP A 268 -21.30 0.76 -2.30
C ASP A 268 -21.73 2.01 -3.07
N GLY A 269 -22.03 1.86 -4.35
CA GLY A 269 -22.53 2.90 -5.23
C GLY A 269 -22.32 2.55 -6.70
N GLU A 270 -23.22 3.05 -7.55
CA GLU A 270 -23.19 2.79 -8.98
C GLU A 270 -21.94 3.41 -9.64
N GLY A 271 -21.20 2.59 -10.39
CA GLY A 271 -20.01 3.02 -11.13
C GLY A 271 -18.82 3.40 -10.25
N LEU A 272 -18.83 2.99 -8.98
CA LEU A 272 -17.66 3.15 -8.10
C LEU A 272 -16.65 2.04 -8.36
N LEU A 273 -15.42 2.45 -8.71
CA LEU A 273 -14.27 1.56 -8.85
C LEU A 273 -13.38 1.69 -7.61
N GLY A 274 -12.97 0.57 -7.07
CA GLY A 274 -11.99 0.52 -5.98
C GLY A 274 -10.57 0.37 -6.47
N MET A 275 -9.66 1.05 -5.80
CA MET A 275 -8.22 0.97 -6.02
C MET A 275 -7.49 0.78 -4.68
N ALA A 276 -6.43 0.00 -4.67
CA ALA A 276 -5.55 -0.11 -3.51
C ALA A 276 -4.11 -0.39 -3.94
N ASP A 277 -3.14 0.20 -3.26
CA ASP A 277 -1.70 -0.02 -3.46
C ASP A 277 -1.25 0.10 -4.94
N GLY A 278 -1.98 0.88 -5.75
CA GLY A 278 -1.76 1.06 -7.19
C GLY A 278 -2.46 0.04 -8.11
N GLU A 279 -3.20 -0.92 -7.54
CA GLU A 279 -3.92 -1.98 -8.25
C GLU A 279 -5.43 -1.72 -8.26
N THR A 280 -6.09 -2.14 -9.32
CA THR A 280 -7.56 -2.09 -9.40
C THR A 280 -8.16 -3.26 -8.62
N LEU A 281 -9.06 -2.96 -7.69
CA LEU A 281 -9.79 -3.96 -6.92
C LEU A 281 -11.02 -4.48 -7.65
N GLY A 282 -11.64 -3.65 -8.47
CA GLY A 282 -12.91 -3.94 -9.14
C GLY A 282 -14.01 -2.97 -8.72
N ASP A 283 -15.23 -3.28 -9.17
CA ASP A 283 -16.41 -2.46 -8.89
C ASP A 283 -16.93 -2.66 -7.47
N ALA A 284 -17.59 -1.63 -6.94
CA ALA A 284 -18.33 -1.73 -5.68
C ALA A 284 -19.49 -2.76 -5.81
N PRO A 285 -19.94 -3.41 -4.73
CA PRO A 285 -19.60 -3.12 -3.34
C PRO A 285 -18.26 -3.72 -2.89
N ILE A 286 -17.52 -2.94 -2.10
CA ILE A 286 -16.23 -3.34 -1.52
C ILE A 286 -16.33 -3.26 0.00
N THR A 287 -15.87 -4.29 0.68
CA THR A 287 -15.77 -4.33 2.15
C THR A 287 -14.31 -4.32 2.54
N VAL A 288 -13.96 -3.42 3.46
CA VAL A 288 -12.63 -3.25 4.04
C VAL A 288 -12.73 -3.51 5.54
N GLU A 289 -11.98 -4.48 6.02
CA GLU A 289 -11.98 -4.88 7.43
C GLU A 289 -10.56 -4.76 7.98
N CYS A 290 -10.41 -4.14 9.15
CA CYS A 290 -9.15 -4.16 9.87
C CYS A 290 -8.87 -5.57 10.38
N ALA A 291 -7.69 -6.10 10.09
CA ALA A 291 -7.21 -7.36 10.64
C ALA A 291 -6.01 -7.08 11.56
N PRO A 292 -6.25 -6.97 12.87
CA PRO A 292 -5.24 -6.59 13.82
C PRO A 292 -4.14 -7.65 13.94
N GLY A 293 -2.88 -7.20 13.91
CA GLY A 293 -1.72 -8.00 14.27
C GLY A 293 -1.45 -9.20 13.35
N VAL A 294 -1.90 -9.18 12.10
CA VAL A 294 -1.77 -10.34 11.20
C VAL A 294 -0.49 -10.36 10.38
N LEU A 295 0.31 -9.30 10.40
CA LEU A 295 1.54 -9.21 9.63
C LEU A 295 2.74 -8.89 10.51
N GLN A 296 3.76 -9.76 10.48
CA GLN A 296 5.06 -9.49 11.09
C GLN A 296 5.98 -8.82 10.08
N VAL A 297 6.53 -7.65 10.43
CA VAL A 297 7.47 -6.92 9.57
C VAL A 297 8.84 -6.78 10.22
N LEU A 298 9.90 -6.92 9.39
CA LEU A 298 11.28 -6.65 9.80
C LEU A 298 11.48 -5.13 9.83
N SER A 299 11.64 -4.59 11.03
CA SER A 299 11.78 -3.15 11.26
C SER A 299 12.55 -2.89 12.55
N VAL A 300 13.21 -1.75 12.64
CA VAL A 300 13.86 -1.22 13.85
C VAL A 300 12.97 -0.18 14.49
#